data_0e57d2fb5fe54cab84e4b877721a967c
#
_entry.id   0e57d2fb5fe54cab84e4b877721a967c
#
_cell.length_a   1.000
_cell.length_b   1.000
_cell.length_c   1.000
_cell.angle_alpha   90.00
_cell.angle_beta   90.00
_cell.angle_gamma   90.00
#
_symmetry.space_group_name_H-M   'P 1'
#
loop_
_entity.id
_entity.type
_entity.pdbx_description
1 polymer ?
#
loop_
_entity_poly.entity_id
_entity_poly.type
_entity_poly.pdbx_seq_one_letter_code
_entity_poly.pdbx_strand_id
1 'polypeptide(L)'
;QESKGYEHWSKIYNLKQAAKTLNFLTENNITTYEDLEAAANKIHSNFDSTAQKIKTVEKAIGENAILIKQLEIYRQYRPIYLKLQKVKNKEGFTRKFQRELILYEAAERNLKGKNPPPLETLIKDNGDLSERKAKLYEEYKKLKSKSAEIEVIRSNVDTLLNRPKERNTEIEK
;
A
#
# COMPACT_ATOMS: atom_id res chain seq x y z
N GLN A 1 2.94 4.39 -48.85
CA GLN A 1 1.70 3.63 -49.13
C GLN A 1 1.42 2.72 -47.94
N GLU A 2 0.42 3.07 -47.14
CA GLU A 2 -0.07 2.13 -46.11
C GLU A 2 -0.64 0.91 -46.82
N SER A 3 -0.26 -0.31 -46.35
CA SER A 3 -0.71 -1.52 -46.99
C SER A 3 -2.21 -1.69 -46.76
N LYS A 4 -2.98 -2.15 -47.80
CA LYS A 4 -4.42 -2.43 -47.67
C LYS A 4 -4.77 -3.35 -46.48
N GLY A 5 -3.83 -4.20 -46.08
CA GLY A 5 -3.95 -5.06 -44.90
C GLY A 5 -3.93 -4.25 -43.58
N TYR A 6 -3.13 -3.21 -43.49
CA TYR A 6 -3.06 -2.35 -42.29
C TYR A 6 -4.35 -1.52 -42.13
N GLU A 7 -4.87 -0.94 -43.23
CA GLU A 7 -6.15 -0.22 -43.19
C GLU A 7 -7.32 -1.12 -42.76
N HIS A 8 -7.37 -2.34 -43.29
CA HIS A 8 -8.42 -3.30 -42.91
C HIS A 8 -8.32 -3.70 -41.45
N TRP A 9 -7.12 -4.00 -40.98
CA TRP A 9 -6.89 -4.32 -39.57
C TRP A 9 -7.23 -3.15 -38.63
N SER A 10 -6.84 -1.93 -38.98
CA SER A 10 -7.17 -0.70 -38.23
C SER A 10 -8.69 -0.49 -38.10
N LYS A 11 -9.45 -0.70 -39.17
CA LYS A 11 -10.92 -0.60 -39.15
C LYS A 11 -11.56 -1.65 -38.23
N ILE A 12 -11.10 -2.91 -38.29
CA ILE A 12 -11.57 -3.98 -37.38
C ILE A 12 -11.21 -3.65 -35.92
N TYR A 13 -9.99 -3.17 -35.64
CA TYR A 13 -9.56 -2.80 -34.32
C TYR A 13 -10.42 -1.68 -33.75
N ASN A 14 -10.64 -0.61 -34.53
CA ASN A 14 -11.47 0.53 -34.13
C ASN A 14 -12.93 0.11 -33.86
N LEU A 15 -13.50 -0.79 -34.67
CA LEU A 15 -14.82 -1.35 -34.43
C LEU A 15 -14.91 -2.13 -33.12
N LYS A 16 -13.90 -2.97 -32.83
CA LYS A 16 -13.83 -3.70 -31.56
C LYS A 16 -13.72 -2.77 -30.36
N GLN A 17 -12.92 -1.69 -30.47
CA GLN A 17 -12.80 -0.69 -29.40
C GLN A 17 -14.10 0.08 -29.19
N ALA A 18 -14.80 0.45 -30.26
CA ALA A 18 -16.11 1.10 -30.17
C ALA A 18 -17.16 0.19 -29.53
N ALA A 19 -17.20 -1.09 -29.89
CA ALA A 19 -18.09 -2.07 -29.29
C ALA A 19 -17.81 -2.28 -27.80
N LYS A 20 -16.52 -2.38 -27.41
CA LYS A 20 -16.11 -2.49 -26.02
C LYS A 20 -16.53 -1.24 -25.21
N THR A 21 -16.34 -0.05 -25.78
CA THR A 21 -16.75 1.20 -25.17
C THR A 21 -18.25 1.25 -24.95
N LEU A 22 -19.04 0.92 -25.98
CA LEU A 22 -20.50 0.90 -25.87
C LEU A 22 -21.01 -0.09 -24.81
N ASN A 23 -20.45 -1.31 -24.78
CA ASN A 23 -20.80 -2.30 -23.77
C ASN A 23 -20.51 -1.78 -22.36
N PHE A 24 -19.32 -1.20 -22.13
CA PHE A 24 -18.95 -0.63 -20.85
C PHE A 24 -19.92 0.47 -20.41
N LEU A 25 -20.26 1.42 -21.29
CA LEU A 25 -21.19 2.50 -21.00
C LEU A 25 -22.59 1.96 -20.66
N THR A 26 -23.06 0.96 -21.40
CA THR A 26 -24.37 0.34 -21.17
C THR A 26 -24.42 -0.44 -19.86
N GLU A 27 -23.42 -1.28 -19.59
CA GLU A 27 -23.34 -2.10 -18.37
C GLU A 27 -23.24 -1.24 -17.09
N ASN A 28 -22.63 -0.06 -17.19
CA ASN A 28 -22.49 0.87 -16.07
C ASN A 28 -23.55 1.96 -16.03
N ASN A 29 -24.57 1.91 -16.90
CA ASN A 29 -25.65 2.93 -17.04
C ASN A 29 -25.10 4.35 -17.22
N ILE A 30 -24.00 4.50 -17.98
CA ILE A 30 -23.41 5.79 -18.31
C ILE A 30 -24.07 6.29 -19.60
N THR A 31 -24.86 7.35 -19.48
CA THR A 31 -25.66 7.88 -20.60
C THR A 31 -25.20 9.25 -21.08
N THR A 32 -24.46 9.96 -20.26
CA THR A 32 -23.91 11.28 -20.58
C THR A 32 -22.39 11.31 -20.41
N TYR A 33 -21.73 12.33 -20.95
CA TYR A 33 -20.29 12.53 -20.74
C TYR A 33 -20.00 12.89 -19.28
N GLU A 34 -20.88 13.64 -18.64
CA GLU A 34 -20.81 14.00 -17.24
C GLU A 34 -20.86 12.75 -16.33
N ASP A 35 -21.70 11.77 -16.66
CA ASP A 35 -21.74 10.47 -15.95
C ASP A 35 -20.41 9.72 -16.09
N LEU A 36 -19.79 9.75 -17.28
CA LEU A 36 -18.50 9.13 -17.53
C LEU A 36 -17.39 9.79 -16.69
N GLU A 37 -17.34 11.11 -16.67
CA GLU A 37 -16.38 11.86 -15.84
C GLU A 37 -16.61 11.59 -14.35
N ALA A 38 -17.85 11.57 -13.88
CA ALA A 38 -18.18 11.24 -12.50
C ALA A 38 -17.74 9.82 -12.12
N ALA A 39 -17.95 8.85 -13.02
CA ALA A 39 -17.52 7.47 -12.84
C ALA A 39 -15.98 7.36 -12.79
N ALA A 40 -15.28 8.06 -13.70
CA ALA A 40 -13.82 8.11 -13.71
C ALA A 40 -13.27 8.70 -12.42
N ASN A 41 -13.77 9.87 -12.00
CA ASN A 41 -13.35 10.53 -10.78
C ASN A 41 -13.59 9.66 -9.53
N LYS A 42 -14.71 8.94 -9.47
CA LYS A 42 -14.99 8.01 -8.38
C LYS A 42 -14.01 6.85 -8.32
N ILE A 43 -13.65 6.28 -9.47
CA ILE A 43 -12.67 5.18 -9.54
C ILE A 43 -11.29 5.68 -9.10
N HIS A 44 -10.84 6.85 -9.59
CA HIS A 44 -9.57 7.45 -9.21
C HIS A 44 -9.52 7.79 -7.72
N SER A 45 -10.55 8.42 -7.18
CA SER A 45 -10.65 8.73 -5.75
C SER A 45 -10.57 7.47 -4.87
N ASN A 46 -11.26 6.40 -5.28
CA ASN A 46 -11.19 5.12 -4.57
C ASN A 46 -9.80 4.47 -4.65
N PHE A 47 -9.15 4.55 -5.83
CA PHE A 47 -7.79 4.06 -6.03
C PHE A 47 -6.80 4.78 -5.11
N ASP A 48 -6.83 6.11 -5.08
CA ASP A 48 -5.96 6.94 -4.24
C ASP A 48 -6.23 6.72 -2.75
N SER A 49 -7.50 6.66 -2.36
CA SER A 49 -7.90 6.34 -0.97
C SER A 49 -7.38 4.98 -0.53
N THR A 50 -7.48 3.96 -1.39
CA THR A 50 -6.99 2.61 -1.08
C THR A 50 -5.46 2.60 -0.99
N ALA A 51 -4.76 3.31 -1.86
CA ALA A 51 -3.30 3.48 -1.78
C ALA A 51 -2.86 4.14 -0.47
N GLN A 52 -3.58 5.17 -0.01
CA GLN A 52 -3.30 5.83 1.27
C GLN A 52 -3.56 4.90 2.47
N LYS A 53 -4.65 4.11 2.43
CA LYS A 53 -4.92 3.10 3.47
C LYS A 53 -3.79 2.06 3.55
N ILE A 54 -3.27 1.60 2.42
CA ILE A 54 -2.12 0.67 2.39
C ILE A 54 -0.91 1.29 3.07
N LYS A 55 -0.53 2.52 2.71
CA LYS A 55 0.60 3.23 3.34
C LYS A 55 0.44 3.37 4.86
N THR A 56 -0.78 3.68 5.32
CA THR A 56 -1.09 3.80 6.75
C THR A 56 -0.91 2.47 7.47
N VAL A 57 -1.41 1.38 6.88
CA VAL A 57 -1.28 0.03 7.46
C VAL A 57 0.18 -0.43 7.45
N GLU A 58 0.93 -0.18 6.38
CA GLU A 58 2.36 -0.52 6.30
C GLU A 58 3.19 0.23 7.34
N LYS A 59 2.89 1.50 7.59
CA LYS A 59 3.52 2.29 8.64
C LYS A 59 3.24 1.68 10.02
N ALA A 60 1.98 1.33 10.31
CA ALA A 60 1.61 0.72 11.59
C ALA A 60 2.28 -0.66 11.80
N ILE A 61 2.38 -1.49 10.75
CA ILE A 61 3.12 -2.76 10.79
C ILE A 61 4.59 -2.52 11.14
N GLY A 62 5.22 -1.54 10.50
CA GLY A 62 6.62 -1.19 10.77
C GLY A 62 6.85 -0.69 12.19
N GLU A 63 5.97 0.17 12.71
CA GLU A 63 6.03 0.67 14.09
C GLU A 63 5.85 -0.47 15.11
N ASN A 64 4.88 -1.36 14.90
CA ASN A 64 4.67 -2.53 15.74
C ASN A 64 5.87 -3.49 15.70
N ALA A 65 6.44 -3.75 14.52
CA ALA A 65 7.61 -4.61 14.37
C ALA A 65 8.82 -4.10 15.17
N ILE A 66 9.02 -2.78 15.19
CA ILE A 66 10.07 -2.15 16.00
C ILE A 66 9.80 -2.36 17.50
N LEU A 67 8.57 -2.15 17.96
CA LEU A 67 8.19 -2.35 19.36
C LEU A 67 8.33 -3.81 19.78
N ILE A 68 7.87 -4.75 18.97
CA ILE A 68 8.01 -6.19 19.20
C ILE A 68 9.48 -6.54 19.41
N LYS A 69 10.35 -6.12 18.48
CA LYS A 69 11.79 -6.37 18.58
C LYS A 69 12.41 -5.80 19.85
N GLN A 70 12.03 -4.58 20.23
CA GLN A 70 12.55 -3.96 21.47
C GLN A 70 12.07 -4.71 22.72
N LEU A 71 10.80 -5.14 22.76
CA LEU A 71 10.26 -5.90 23.89
C LEU A 71 10.88 -7.30 24.01
N GLU A 72 11.15 -7.97 22.87
CA GLU A 72 11.83 -9.26 22.85
C GLU A 72 13.25 -9.14 23.41
N ILE A 73 14.03 -8.18 22.95
CA ILE A 73 15.38 -7.89 23.45
C ILE A 73 15.35 -7.57 24.95
N TYR A 74 14.44 -6.72 25.39
CA TYR A 74 14.28 -6.36 26.78
C TYR A 74 13.96 -7.57 27.65
N ARG A 75 12.99 -8.41 27.25
CA ARG A 75 12.62 -9.64 27.99
C ARG A 75 13.77 -10.64 28.02
N GLN A 76 14.45 -10.85 26.89
CA GLN A 76 15.54 -11.83 26.75
C GLN A 76 16.72 -11.49 27.66
N TYR A 77 17.13 -10.23 27.72
CA TYR A 77 18.35 -9.85 28.41
C TYR A 77 18.14 -9.27 29.82
N ARG A 78 16.91 -8.97 30.22
CA ARG A 78 16.58 -8.53 31.57
C ARG A 78 17.13 -9.44 32.68
N PRO A 79 17.09 -10.79 32.58
CA PRO A 79 17.68 -11.65 33.61
C PRO A 79 19.19 -11.44 33.77
N ILE A 80 19.92 -11.15 32.69
CA ILE A 80 21.36 -10.86 32.73
C ILE A 80 21.61 -9.54 33.45
N TYR A 81 20.84 -8.52 33.11
CA TYR A 81 20.90 -7.21 33.78
C TYR A 81 20.60 -7.32 35.27
N LEU A 82 19.58 -8.06 35.67
CA LEU A 82 19.25 -8.28 37.09
C LEU A 82 20.36 -9.06 37.85
N LYS A 83 21.05 -9.99 37.17
CA LYS A 83 22.22 -10.66 37.76
C LYS A 83 23.40 -9.71 37.96
N LEU A 84 23.67 -8.78 37.03
CA LEU A 84 24.71 -7.78 37.16
C LEU A 84 24.53 -6.97 38.45
N GLN A 85 23.30 -6.67 38.87
CA GLN A 85 23.01 -5.91 40.07
C GLN A 85 23.42 -6.65 41.35
N LYS A 86 23.46 -8.01 41.34
CA LYS A 86 23.68 -8.88 42.49
C LYS A 86 25.09 -9.45 42.58
N VAL A 87 25.87 -9.47 41.48
CA VAL A 87 27.21 -10.09 41.47
C VAL A 87 28.24 -9.16 42.17
N LYS A 88 29.21 -9.79 42.88
CA LYS A 88 30.31 -9.07 43.52
C LYS A 88 31.31 -8.50 42.51
N ASN A 89 31.69 -9.29 41.49
CA ASN A 89 32.60 -8.89 40.42
C ASN A 89 31.81 -8.35 39.22
N LYS A 90 31.36 -7.11 39.31
CA LYS A 90 30.59 -6.44 38.26
C LYS A 90 31.40 -6.26 36.99
N GLU A 91 32.67 -5.92 37.09
CA GLU A 91 33.54 -5.65 35.94
C GLU A 91 33.74 -6.91 35.07
N GLY A 92 34.11 -8.03 35.70
CA GLY A 92 34.26 -9.29 35.01
C GLY A 92 32.96 -9.79 34.36
N PHE A 93 31.82 -9.58 35.07
CA PHE A 93 30.51 -9.96 34.55
C PHE A 93 30.13 -9.06 33.37
N THR A 94 30.32 -7.75 33.43
CA THR A 94 30.06 -6.81 32.36
C THR A 94 30.89 -7.15 31.11
N ARG A 95 32.19 -7.45 31.28
CA ARG A 95 33.06 -7.87 30.18
C ARG A 95 32.59 -9.13 29.49
N LYS A 96 32.07 -10.10 30.27
CA LYS A 96 31.54 -11.37 29.74
C LYS A 96 30.23 -11.21 28.97
N PHE A 97 29.33 -10.31 29.41
CA PHE A 97 28.00 -10.12 28.86
C PHE A 97 27.81 -8.72 28.24
N GLN A 98 28.89 -8.14 27.73
CA GLN A 98 28.90 -6.75 27.25
C GLN A 98 27.86 -6.50 26.17
N ARG A 99 27.75 -7.41 25.17
CA ARG A 99 26.81 -7.31 24.07
C ARG A 99 25.36 -7.31 24.55
N GLU A 100 25.03 -8.26 25.40
CA GLU A 100 23.68 -8.45 25.95
C GLU A 100 23.24 -7.25 26.80
N LEU A 101 24.14 -6.70 27.59
CA LEU A 101 23.88 -5.53 28.42
C LEU A 101 23.68 -4.28 27.56
N ILE A 102 24.49 -4.06 26.53
CA ILE A 102 24.32 -2.94 25.58
C ILE A 102 22.97 -3.02 24.89
N LEU A 103 22.57 -4.21 24.43
CA LEU A 103 21.28 -4.45 23.77
C LEU A 103 20.11 -4.18 24.73
N TYR A 104 20.21 -4.66 25.97
CA TYR A 104 19.22 -4.43 27.02
C TYR A 104 19.03 -2.94 27.28
N GLU A 105 20.11 -2.21 27.53
CA GLU A 105 20.07 -0.77 27.82
C GLU A 105 19.51 0.05 26.66
N ALA A 106 19.83 -0.34 25.42
CA ALA A 106 19.28 0.28 24.23
C ALA A 106 17.77 0.03 24.13
N ALA A 107 17.33 -1.20 24.37
CA ALA A 107 15.91 -1.54 24.36
C ALA A 107 15.15 -0.82 25.49
N GLU A 108 15.71 -0.78 26.69
CA GLU A 108 15.11 -0.06 27.83
C GLU A 108 14.92 1.43 27.52
N ARG A 109 15.95 2.10 26.96
CA ARG A 109 15.85 3.51 26.54
C ARG A 109 14.77 3.72 25.48
N ASN A 110 14.68 2.83 24.50
CA ASN A 110 13.70 2.94 23.42
C ASN A 110 12.26 2.69 23.89
N LEU A 111 12.07 1.92 24.96
CA LEU A 111 10.76 1.61 25.56
C LEU A 111 10.37 2.63 26.65
N LYS A 112 11.33 3.38 27.20
CA LYS A 112 11.09 4.35 28.29
C LYS A 112 10.04 5.39 27.89
N GLY A 113 8.99 5.50 28.68
CA GLY A 113 7.89 6.45 28.48
C GLY A 113 6.85 6.06 27.42
N LYS A 114 7.00 4.91 26.75
CA LYS A 114 6.07 4.49 25.69
C LYS A 114 4.90 3.62 26.16
N ASN A 115 4.98 2.99 27.34
CA ASN A 115 3.95 2.07 27.85
C ASN A 115 3.37 1.15 26.78
N PRO A 116 4.20 0.37 26.05
CA PRO A 116 3.72 -0.44 24.95
C PRO A 116 2.73 -1.51 25.44
N PRO A 117 1.77 -1.93 24.61
CA PRO A 117 0.92 -3.07 24.92
C PRO A 117 1.74 -4.34 25.17
N PRO A 118 1.14 -5.39 25.78
CA PRO A 118 1.80 -6.68 25.93
C PRO A 118 2.30 -7.22 24.59
N LEU A 119 3.44 -7.94 24.62
CA LEU A 119 4.08 -8.47 23.40
C LEU A 119 3.11 -9.32 22.59
N GLU A 120 2.34 -10.16 23.25
CA GLU A 120 1.35 -11.06 22.64
C GLU A 120 0.25 -10.26 21.89
N THR A 121 -0.17 -9.13 22.45
CA THR A 121 -1.14 -8.22 21.82
C THR A 121 -0.54 -7.58 20.56
N LEU A 122 0.70 -7.08 20.65
CA LEU A 122 1.37 -6.48 19.49
C LEU A 122 1.60 -7.48 18.36
N ILE A 123 1.94 -8.73 18.68
CA ILE A 123 2.11 -9.79 17.69
C ILE A 123 0.78 -10.09 17.00
N LYS A 124 -0.31 -10.19 17.76
CA LYS A 124 -1.65 -10.38 17.23
C LYS A 124 -2.08 -9.21 16.33
N ASP A 125 -1.95 -7.98 16.83
CA ASP A 125 -2.32 -6.77 16.08
C ASP A 125 -1.51 -6.67 14.76
N ASN A 126 -0.24 -7.06 14.78
CA ASN A 126 0.60 -7.07 13.58
C ASN A 126 0.14 -8.13 12.57
N GLY A 127 -0.35 -9.27 13.05
CA GLY A 127 -1.02 -10.29 12.24
C GLY A 127 -2.28 -9.75 11.56
N ASP A 128 -3.18 -9.14 12.36
CA ASP A 128 -4.44 -8.56 11.88
C ASP A 128 -4.19 -7.43 10.85
N LEU A 129 -3.19 -6.59 11.09
CA LEU A 129 -2.76 -5.55 10.14
C LEU A 129 -2.22 -6.15 8.83
N SER A 130 -1.49 -7.26 8.91
CA SER A 130 -0.95 -7.95 7.73
C SER A 130 -2.06 -8.57 6.88
N GLU A 131 -3.08 -9.15 7.49
CA GLU A 131 -4.27 -9.63 6.78
C GLU A 131 -5.04 -8.48 6.13
N ARG A 132 -5.23 -7.36 6.86
CA ARG A 132 -5.86 -6.16 6.32
C ARG A 132 -5.08 -5.60 5.13
N LYS A 133 -3.76 -5.56 5.21
CA LYS A 133 -2.89 -5.16 4.10
C LYS A 133 -3.13 -6.04 2.86
N ALA A 134 -3.19 -7.36 3.03
CA ALA A 134 -3.42 -8.28 1.91
C ALA A 134 -4.77 -8.01 1.23
N LYS A 135 -5.85 -7.80 1.99
CA LYS A 135 -7.17 -7.45 1.45
C LYS A 135 -7.15 -6.11 0.69
N LEU A 136 -6.48 -5.10 1.23
CA LEU A 136 -6.33 -3.79 0.57
C LEU A 136 -5.54 -3.89 -0.75
N TYR A 137 -4.51 -4.75 -0.82
CA TYR A 137 -3.76 -4.98 -2.06
C TYR A 137 -4.60 -5.66 -3.14
N GLU A 138 -5.50 -6.58 -2.78
CA GLU A 138 -6.43 -7.18 -3.75
C GLU A 138 -7.44 -6.14 -4.27
N GLU A 139 -7.94 -5.28 -3.40
CA GLU A 139 -8.80 -4.15 -3.80
C GLU A 139 -8.04 -3.17 -4.71
N TYR A 140 -6.81 -2.82 -4.34
CA TYR A 140 -5.94 -1.94 -5.12
C TYR A 140 -5.69 -2.47 -6.54
N LYS A 141 -5.40 -3.77 -6.69
CA LYS A 141 -5.23 -4.39 -8.01
C LYS A 141 -6.48 -4.27 -8.88
N LYS A 142 -7.66 -4.53 -8.29
CA LYS A 142 -8.95 -4.38 -8.98
C LYS A 142 -9.20 -2.93 -9.41
N LEU A 143 -8.95 -1.98 -8.51
CA LEU A 143 -9.11 -0.55 -8.79
C LEU A 143 -8.12 -0.07 -9.85
N LYS A 144 -6.87 -0.53 -9.82
CA LYS A 144 -5.86 -0.25 -10.85
C LYS A 144 -6.32 -0.68 -12.23
N SER A 145 -6.87 -1.89 -12.34
CA SER A 145 -7.40 -2.41 -13.60
C SER A 145 -8.60 -1.58 -14.09
N LYS A 146 -9.54 -1.26 -13.19
CA LYS A 146 -10.71 -0.41 -13.50
C LYS A 146 -10.29 1.01 -13.90
N SER A 147 -9.30 1.59 -13.24
CA SER A 147 -8.75 2.90 -13.57
C SER A 147 -8.15 2.92 -14.98
N ALA A 148 -7.35 1.91 -15.32
CA ALA A 148 -6.81 1.80 -16.68
C ALA A 148 -7.92 1.58 -17.73
N GLU A 149 -8.95 0.80 -17.41
CA GLU A 149 -10.06 0.54 -18.31
C GLU A 149 -10.89 1.81 -18.58
N ILE A 150 -11.26 2.56 -17.54
CA ILE A 150 -12.08 3.77 -17.70
C ILE A 150 -11.34 4.86 -18.47
N GLU A 151 -10.02 4.96 -18.33
CA GLU A 151 -9.22 5.90 -19.12
C GLU A 151 -9.21 5.53 -20.62
N VAL A 152 -9.16 4.25 -20.95
CA VAL A 152 -9.31 3.80 -22.34
C VAL A 152 -10.70 4.14 -22.87
N ILE A 153 -11.76 3.90 -22.09
CA ILE A 153 -13.14 4.23 -22.47
C ILE A 153 -13.29 5.74 -22.68
N ARG A 154 -12.79 6.56 -21.74
CA ARG A 154 -12.78 8.00 -21.82
C ARG A 154 -12.08 8.49 -23.10
N SER A 155 -10.87 8.01 -23.36
CA SER A 155 -10.13 8.37 -24.58
C SER A 155 -10.86 7.97 -25.87
N ASN A 156 -11.56 6.83 -25.88
CA ASN A 156 -12.36 6.41 -27.02
C ASN A 156 -13.58 7.33 -27.24
N VAL A 157 -14.27 7.70 -26.16
CA VAL A 157 -15.42 8.65 -26.21
C VAL A 157 -14.95 10.02 -26.67
N ASP A 158 -13.84 10.54 -26.16
CA ASP A 158 -13.27 11.83 -26.60
C ASP A 158 -12.95 11.83 -28.09
N THR A 159 -12.40 10.73 -28.60
CA THR A 159 -12.11 10.56 -30.01
C THR A 159 -13.38 10.55 -30.85
N LEU A 160 -14.43 9.85 -30.39
CA LEU A 160 -15.72 9.75 -31.09
C LEU A 160 -16.46 11.11 -31.12
N LEU A 161 -16.33 11.90 -30.06
CA LEU A 161 -16.94 13.22 -29.93
C LEU A 161 -16.09 14.36 -30.52
N ASN A 162 -14.91 14.06 -31.11
CA ASN A 162 -13.93 15.03 -31.58
C ASN A 162 -13.52 16.05 -30.51
N ARG A 163 -13.48 15.64 -29.25
CA ARG A 163 -13.03 16.49 -28.13
C ARG A 163 -11.50 16.59 -28.12
N PRO A 164 -10.92 17.77 -27.86
CA PRO A 164 -9.48 17.88 -27.68
C PRO A 164 -9.05 17.05 -26.48
N LYS A 165 -7.99 16.23 -26.63
CA LYS A 165 -7.39 15.52 -25.49
C LYS A 165 -6.81 16.53 -24.52
N GLU A 166 -7.42 16.72 -23.37
CA GLU A 166 -6.77 17.38 -22.25
C GLU A 166 -5.56 16.54 -21.85
N ARG A 167 -4.36 17.05 -22.11
CA ARG A 167 -3.12 16.44 -21.63
C ARG A 167 -3.08 16.63 -20.12
N ASN A 168 -3.22 15.56 -19.37
CA ASN A 168 -2.85 15.58 -17.95
C ASN A 168 -1.35 15.93 -17.83
N THR A 169 -1.07 17.23 -17.66
CA THR A 169 0.27 17.75 -17.36
C THR A 169 0.49 17.84 -15.85
N GLU A 170 0.10 16.82 -15.09
CA GLU A 170 0.39 16.72 -13.66
C GLU A 170 0.88 15.34 -13.25
N ILE A 171 2.01 14.90 -13.84
CA ILE A 171 2.88 13.91 -13.18
C ILE A 171 4.33 14.29 -13.54
N GLU A 172 4.82 15.36 -12.95
CA GLU A 172 6.26 15.61 -12.73
C GLU A 172 6.40 16.74 -11.70
N LYS A 173 6.41 16.36 -10.40
CA LYS A 173 7.21 17.03 -9.35
C LYS A 173 7.35 16.14 -8.13
#